data_9d240540cda5bedb51cb6082848bcbcd
#
_entry.id   9d240540cda5bedb51cb6082848bcbcd
#
_cell.length_a   1.000
_cell.length_b   1.000
_cell.length_c   1.000
_cell.angle_alpha   90.00
_cell.angle_beta   90.00
_cell.angle_gamma   90.00
#
_symmetry.space_group_name_H-M   'P 1'
#
loop_
_entity.id
_entity.type
_entity.pdbx_description
1 polymer ?
#
loop_
_entity_poly.entity_id
_entity_poly.type
_entity_poly.pdbx_seq_one_letter_code
_entity_poly.pdbx_strand_id
1 'polypeptide(L)'
;MKEFLQLMRRFVSPYKKYIGWAVLLNILSAVFNVFSFTFLIPILSILFKTEGADKVYHFMEWGSGDLADVAKNNFYYYISQMIIDNGPTMALIFLGLFLMIMTLFKTGCYFASSAVMIPLRTGVVRDIRIMVYAKVMRLPMSFFSEERKGDIIARMSGDVGEVENSITSSLDMLMKSPIMIILYFATLVITSWQLTLFTIVVLPGMGWLMGVVGRKLKRQSLEAQSKWSDTMSQLEETLGGLRIIKAFIAEDKMINRFTKCSNELRDATNKVAIRQAMAHPMSEFLGTILIVAVLWSVSYTHLRAHETGAY
;
A
#
# COMPACT_ATOMS: atom_id res chain seq x y z
N MET A 1 -1.27 -13.34 15.90
CA MET A 1 -0.15 -13.14 14.96
C MET A 1 0.70 -14.40 14.72
N LYS A 2 1.15 -15.13 15.74
CA LYS A 2 1.97 -16.36 15.54
C LYS A 2 1.24 -17.44 14.73
N GLU A 3 -0.03 -17.70 15.01
CA GLU A 3 -0.84 -18.71 14.29
C GLU A 3 -1.06 -18.33 12.83
N PHE A 4 -1.34 -17.06 12.54
CA PHE A 4 -1.47 -16.57 11.16
C PHE A 4 -0.15 -16.73 10.37
N LEU A 5 0.98 -16.40 10.98
CA LEU A 5 2.30 -16.60 10.36
C LEU A 5 2.63 -18.08 10.13
N GLN A 6 2.23 -18.97 11.02
CA GLN A 6 2.38 -20.41 10.84
C GLN A 6 1.52 -20.94 9.70
N LEU A 7 0.27 -20.46 9.59
CA LEU A 7 -0.65 -20.79 8.52
C LEU A 7 -0.11 -20.30 7.17
N MET A 8 0.33 -19.04 7.11
CA MET A 8 0.99 -18.48 5.93
C MET A 8 2.22 -19.30 5.52
N ARG A 9 3.11 -19.63 6.46
CA ARG A 9 4.31 -20.42 6.16
C ARG A 9 3.96 -21.79 5.60
N ARG A 10 2.89 -22.42 6.08
CA ARG A 10 2.45 -23.75 5.63
C ARG A 10 1.89 -23.73 4.21
N PHE A 11 1.01 -22.77 3.90
CA PHE A 11 0.30 -22.72 2.61
C PHE A 11 1.05 -21.98 1.52
N VAL A 12 1.90 -21.01 1.87
CA VAL A 12 2.69 -20.23 0.91
C VAL A 12 3.95 -20.98 0.47
N SER A 13 4.44 -21.93 1.29
CA SER A 13 5.67 -22.67 1.00
C SER A 13 5.72 -23.36 -0.38
N PRO A 14 4.65 -23.98 -0.90
CA PRO A 14 4.65 -24.59 -2.24
C PRO A 14 4.83 -23.56 -3.39
N TYR A 15 4.48 -22.30 -3.12
CA TYR A 15 4.43 -21.22 -4.11
C TYR A 15 5.65 -20.28 -4.06
N LYS A 16 6.77 -20.69 -3.44
CA LYS A 16 7.98 -19.86 -3.27
C LYS A 16 8.52 -19.26 -4.57
N LYS A 17 8.39 -19.98 -5.69
CA LYS A 17 8.82 -19.48 -7.00
C LYS A 17 8.10 -18.19 -7.41
N TYR A 18 6.80 -18.12 -7.19
CA TYR A 18 6.01 -16.92 -7.48
C TYR A 18 6.41 -15.73 -6.60
N ILE A 19 6.75 -15.99 -5.31
CA ILE A 19 7.26 -14.96 -4.41
C ILE A 19 8.59 -14.42 -4.93
N GLY A 20 9.54 -15.27 -5.32
CA GLY A 20 10.83 -14.85 -5.84
C GLY A 20 10.69 -13.95 -7.06
N TRP A 21 9.85 -14.33 -8.02
CA TRP A 21 9.57 -13.51 -9.20
C TRP A 21 8.86 -12.20 -8.85
N ALA A 22 7.88 -12.22 -7.96
CA ALA A 22 7.19 -11.02 -7.53
C ALA A 22 8.12 -10.02 -6.82
N VAL A 23 9.01 -10.51 -5.94
CA VAL A 23 10.03 -9.68 -5.28
C VAL A 23 10.98 -9.06 -6.30
N LEU A 24 11.51 -9.85 -7.24
CA LEU A 24 12.40 -9.36 -8.29
C LEU A 24 11.72 -8.25 -9.12
N LEU A 25 10.50 -8.50 -9.59
CA LEU A 25 9.73 -7.54 -10.38
C LEU A 25 9.36 -6.27 -9.59
N ASN A 26 9.07 -6.40 -8.29
CA ASN A 26 8.84 -5.24 -7.43
C ASN A 26 10.12 -4.41 -7.21
N ILE A 27 11.26 -5.04 -7.02
CA ILE A 27 12.56 -4.35 -6.93
C ILE A 27 12.82 -3.60 -8.25
N LEU A 28 12.64 -4.26 -9.38
CA LEU A 28 12.86 -3.65 -10.70
C LEU A 28 11.91 -2.47 -10.94
N SER A 29 10.62 -2.63 -10.61
CA SER A 29 9.65 -1.54 -10.66
C SER A 29 10.03 -0.36 -9.76
N ALA A 30 10.53 -0.63 -8.55
CA ALA A 30 10.95 0.39 -7.62
C ALA A 30 12.21 1.13 -8.09
N VAL A 31 13.16 0.42 -8.70
CA VAL A 31 14.34 1.01 -9.33
C VAL A 31 13.93 1.93 -10.48
N PHE A 32 13.09 1.49 -11.41
CA PHE A 32 12.57 2.34 -12.47
C PHE A 32 11.80 3.56 -11.95
N ASN A 33 11.13 3.42 -10.80
CA ASN A 33 10.44 4.54 -10.17
C ASN A 33 11.43 5.61 -9.70
N VAL A 34 12.53 5.23 -9.03
CA VAL A 34 13.59 6.16 -8.60
C VAL A 34 14.21 6.83 -9.82
N PHE A 35 14.55 6.08 -10.87
CA PHE A 35 15.06 6.67 -12.11
C PHE A 35 14.09 7.66 -12.71
N SER A 36 12.79 7.34 -12.81
CA SER A 36 11.78 8.27 -13.35
C SER A 36 11.74 9.61 -12.60
N PHE A 37 11.91 9.60 -11.29
CA PHE A 37 12.00 10.84 -10.50
C PHE A 37 13.32 11.57 -10.73
N THR A 38 14.43 10.85 -10.84
CA THR A 38 15.76 11.45 -11.08
C THR A 38 15.82 12.18 -12.43
N PHE A 39 15.13 11.64 -13.46
CA PHE A 39 15.07 12.26 -14.79
C PHE A 39 14.19 13.52 -14.85
N LEU A 40 13.34 13.77 -13.85
CA LEU A 40 12.64 15.06 -13.74
C LEU A 40 13.60 16.22 -13.49
N ILE A 41 14.73 15.99 -12.82
CA ILE A 41 15.69 17.05 -12.48
C ILE A 41 16.24 17.74 -13.74
N PRO A 42 16.81 17.06 -14.75
CA PRO A 42 17.31 17.71 -15.95
C PRO A 42 16.18 18.36 -16.77
N ILE A 43 14.96 17.79 -16.79
CA ILE A 43 13.80 18.40 -17.45
C ILE A 43 13.50 19.77 -16.83
N LEU A 44 13.44 19.83 -15.50
CA LEU A 44 13.17 21.05 -14.77
C LEU A 44 14.30 22.08 -14.92
N SER A 45 15.56 21.62 -14.91
CA SER A 45 16.72 22.51 -15.08
C SER A 45 16.75 23.18 -16.47
N ILE A 46 16.40 22.46 -17.53
CA ILE A 46 16.27 23.01 -18.88
C ILE A 46 15.09 23.99 -18.97
N LEU A 47 13.95 23.61 -18.39
CA LEU A 47 12.71 24.40 -18.46
C LEU A 47 12.86 25.76 -17.73
N PHE A 48 13.45 25.73 -16.54
CA PHE A 48 13.59 26.92 -15.68
C PHE A 48 14.92 27.66 -15.86
N LYS A 49 15.80 27.22 -16.78
CA LYS A 49 17.13 27.79 -17.02
C LYS A 49 17.91 28.04 -15.72
N THR A 50 17.85 27.05 -14.79
CA THR A 50 18.59 27.13 -13.53
C THR A 50 20.08 27.04 -13.79
N GLU A 51 20.93 27.62 -12.92
CA GLU A 51 22.40 27.71 -13.04
C GLU A 51 23.16 26.39 -13.32
N GLY A 52 22.47 25.26 -13.25
CA GLY A 52 22.98 23.94 -13.66
C GLY A 52 22.93 23.67 -15.16
N ALA A 53 22.18 24.46 -15.95
CA ALA A 53 22.06 24.29 -17.41
C ALA A 53 23.32 24.72 -18.16
N ASP A 54 24.13 25.63 -17.58
CA ASP A 54 25.35 26.14 -18.18
C ASP A 54 26.62 25.36 -17.79
N LYS A 55 26.51 24.31 -16.98
CA LYS A 55 27.65 23.44 -16.66
C LYS A 55 28.07 22.66 -17.88
N VAL A 56 29.29 22.88 -18.35
CA VAL A 56 29.91 22.06 -19.38
C VAL A 56 30.30 20.73 -18.78
N TYR A 57 29.53 19.69 -19.15
CA TYR A 57 29.85 18.31 -18.78
C TYR A 57 30.86 17.75 -19.78
N HIS A 58 31.90 17.08 -19.29
CA HIS A 58 32.85 16.37 -20.13
C HIS A 58 32.57 14.87 -20.06
N PHE A 59 32.74 14.19 -21.18
CA PHE A 59 32.57 12.74 -21.22
C PHE A 59 33.62 12.07 -20.30
N MET A 60 33.18 11.21 -19.41
CA MET A 60 34.01 10.42 -18.52
C MET A 60 34.11 8.98 -19.06
N GLU A 61 35.35 8.45 -19.11
CA GLU A 61 35.54 7.04 -19.50
C GLU A 61 34.96 6.08 -18.47
N TRP A 62 34.36 4.99 -18.96
CA TRP A 62 33.82 3.95 -18.11
C TRP A 62 34.95 3.29 -17.31
N GLY A 63 34.96 3.49 -15.98
CA GLY A 63 36.01 2.98 -15.08
C GLY A 63 36.84 4.05 -14.40
N SER A 64 36.69 5.35 -14.72
CA SER A 64 37.43 6.48 -14.11
C SER A 64 36.90 6.90 -12.74
N GLY A 65 35.82 6.29 -12.24
CA GLY A 65 35.18 6.60 -10.97
C GLY A 65 34.07 5.65 -10.60
N ASP A 66 33.23 6.06 -9.64
CA ASP A 66 32.05 5.28 -9.28
C ASP A 66 31.09 5.18 -10.50
N LEU A 67 30.63 3.96 -10.80
CA LEU A 67 29.75 3.68 -11.95
C LEU A 67 28.50 4.57 -11.99
N ALA A 68 27.96 4.92 -10.81
CA ALA A 68 26.78 5.77 -10.71
C ALA A 68 27.11 7.23 -11.10
N ASP A 69 28.24 7.74 -10.68
CA ASP A 69 28.68 9.11 -10.99
C ASP A 69 29.08 9.24 -12.46
N VAL A 70 29.78 8.25 -13.01
CA VAL A 70 30.14 8.21 -14.45
C VAL A 70 28.88 8.15 -15.31
N ALA A 71 27.93 7.28 -14.98
CA ALA A 71 26.68 7.16 -15.71
C ALA A 71 25.86 8.47 -15.66
N LYS A 72 25.76 9.10 -14.49
CA LYS A 72 25.08 10.37 -14.31
C LYS A 72 25.76 11.49 -15.10
N ASN A 73 27.07 11.61 -15.00
CA ASN A 73 27.84 12.64 -15.72
C ASN A 73 27.72 12.47 -17.24
N ASN A 74 27.87 11.26 -17.75
CA ASN A 74 27.75 10.96 -19.19
C ASN A 74 26.33 11.22 -19.71
N PHE A 75 25.32 10.93 -18.89
CA PHE A 75 23.94 11.27 -19.23
C PHE A 75 23.73 12.78 -19.39
N TYR A 76 24.24 13.59 -18.44
CA TYR A 76 24.19 15.06 -18.54
C TYR A 76 25.04 15.58 -19.72
N TYR A 77 26.15 14.96 -20.02
CA TYR A 77 26.97 15.27 -21.20
C TYR A 77 26.16 15.11 -22.49
N TYR A 78 25.52 13.95 -22.71
CA TYR A 78 24.70 13.72 -23.91
C TYR A 78 23.53 14.69 -24.02
N ILE A 79 22.87 15.03 -22.92
CA ILE A 79 21.81 16.04 -22.90
C ILE A 79 22.36 17.42 -23.28
N SER A 80 23.48 17.81 -22.71
CA SER A 80 24.12 19.10 -23.03
C SER A 80 24.52 19.18 -24.50
N GLN A 81 25.09 18.14 -25.09
CA GLN A 81 25.38 18.06 -26.51
C GLN A 81 24.12 18.18 -27.35
N MET A 82 23.06 17.47 -26.98
CA MET A 82 21.77 17.54 -27.69
C MET A 82 21.15 18.95 -27.65
N ILE A 83 21.32 19.68 -26.54
CA ILE A 83 20.85 21.07 -26.44
C ILE A 83 21.66 21.97 -27.35
N ILE A 84 22.98 21.78 -27.45
CA ILE A 84 23.88 22.56 -28.31
C ILE A 84 23.59 22.30 -29.78
N ASP A 85 23.45 21.03 -30.18
CA ASP A 85 23.30 20.60 -31.59
C ASP A 85 21.88 20.83 -32.12
N ASN A 86 20.85 20.52 -31.34
CA ASN A 86 19.46 20.46 -31.82
C ASN A 86 18.50 21.42 -31.07
N GLY A 87 19.03 22.17 -30.10
CA GLY A 87 18.26 23.10 -29.29
C GLY A 87 17.52 22.46 -28.09
N PRO A 88 17.07 23.28 -27.13
CA PRO A 88 16.45 22.80 -25.88
C PRO A 88 15.11 22.05 -26.10
N THR A 89 14.39 22.41 -27.17
CA THR A 89 13.10 21.77 -27.48
C THR A 89 13.28 20.28 -27.82
N MET A 90 14.28 19.93 -28.62
CA MET A 90 14.57 18.53 -28.97
C MET A 90 15.04 17.75 -27.76
N ALA A 91 15.85 18.34 -26.89
CA ALA A 91 16.27 17.71 -25.64
C ALA A 91 15.06 17.42 -24.72
N LEU A 92 14.11 18.34 -24.60
CA LEU A 92 12.86 18.13 -23.82
C LEU A 92 11.99 17.03 -24.41
N ILE A 93 11.85 16.94 -25.73
CA ILE A 93 11.11 15.86 -26.39
C ILE A 93 11.78 14.51 -26.11
N PHE A 94 13.09 14.43 -26.25
CA PHE A 94 13.85 13.21 -25.96
C PHE A 94 13.69 12.76 -24.49
N LEU A 95 13.85 13.68 -23.55
CA LEU A 95 13.70 13.41 -22.12
C LEU A 95 12.25 13.00 -21.79
N GLY A 96 11.27 13.64 -22.40
CA GLY A 96 9.85 13.29 -22.25
C GLY A 96 9.54 11.89 -22.77
N LEU A 97 10.06 11.53 -23.96
CA LEU A 97 9.92 10.20 -24.53
C LEU A 97 10.62 9.14 -23.65
N PHE A 98 11.82 9.44 -23.18
CA PHE A 98 12.58 8.57 -22.29
C PHE A 98 11.83 8.33 -20.96
N LEU A 99 11.28 9.39 -20.36
CA LEU A 99 10.46 9.29 -19.15
C LEU A 99 9.21 8.42 -19.38
N MET A 100 8.57 8.55 -20.55
CA MET A 100 7.41 7.73 -20.94
C MET A 100 7.79 6.25 -21.02
N ILE A 101 8.93 5.93 -21.65
CA ILE A 101 9.45 4.56 -21.76
C ILE A 101 9.77 4.00 -20.38
N MET A 102 10.45 4.75 -19.53
CA MET A 102 10.77 4.34 -18.16
C MET A 102 9.51 4.09 -17.32
N THR A 103 8.50 4.94 -17.47
CA THR A 103 7.20 4.76 -16.81
C THR A 103 6.48 3.52 -17.32
N LEU A 104 6.57 3.22 -18.61
CA LEU A 104 6.02 2.00 -19.18
C LEU A 104 6.68 0.75 -18.59
N PHE A 105 8.01 0.71 -18.49
CA PHE A 105 8.73 -0.38 -17.86
C PHE A 105 8.39 -0.53 -16.38
N LYS A 106 8.35 0.57 -15.63
CA LYS A 106 7.94 0.60 -14.23
C LYS A 106 6.55 -0.02 -14.05
N THR A 107 5.57 0.47 -14.79
CA THR A 107 4.18 -0.01 -14.69
C THR A 107 4.01 -1.42 -15.22
N GLY A 108 4.75 -1.79 -16.25
CA GLY A 108 4.83 -3.16 -16.77
C GLY A 108 5.37 -4.15 -15.73
N CYS A 109 6.48 -3.83 -15.08
CA CYS A 109 7.05 -4.64 -13.99
C CYS A 109 6.09 -4.74 -12.80
N TYR A 110 5.43 -3.64 -12.43
CA TYR A 110 4.43 -3.62 -11.36
C TYR A 110 3.23 -4.52 -11.69
N PHE A 111 2.71 -4.42 -12.92
CA PHE A 111 1.64 -5.28 -13.40
C PHE A 111 2.05 -6.75 -13.41
N ALA A 112 3.23 -7.05 -13.97
CA ALA A 112 3.77 -8.41 -14.03
C ALA A 112 3.94 -9.00 -12.62
N SER A 113 4.44 -8.23 -11.64
CA SER A 113 4.51 -8.65 -10.24
C SER A 113 3.13 -9.00 -9.68
N SER A 114 2.14 -8.15 -9.95
CA SER A 114 0.75 -8.38 -9.49
C SER A 114 0.16 -9.63 -10.16
N ALA A 115 0.39 -9.82 -11.45
CA ALA A 115 -0.08 -10.99 -12.21
C ALA A 115 0.56 -12.30 -11.71
N VAL A 116 1.86 -12.29 -11.41
CA VAL A 116 2.58 -13.45 -10.84
C VAL A 116 2.06 -13.82 -9.45
N MET A 117 1.53 -12.86 -8.69
CA MET A 117 0.95 -13.13 -7.36
C MET A 117 -0.44 -13.75 -7.42
N ILE A 118 -1.18 -13.65 -8.53
CA ILE A 118 -2.54 -14.22 -8.66
C ILE A 118 -2.54 -15.74 -8.47
N PRO A 119 -1.72 -16.55 -9.18
CA PRO A 119 -1.69 -18.00 -8.99
C PRO A 119 -1.32 -18.42 -7.56
N LEU A 120 -0.50 -17.64 -6.86
CA LEU A 120 -0.18 -17.89 -5.46
C LEU A 120 -1.42 -17.70 -4.58
N ARG A 121 -2.14 -16.58 -4.73
CA ARG A 121 -3.34 -16.28 -3.93
C ARG A 121 -4.43 -17.31 -4.15
N THR A 122 -4.80 -17.54 -5.40
CA THR A 122 -5.85 -18.49 -5.76
C THR A 122 -5.46 -19.93 -5.40
N GLY A 123 -4.18 -20.28 -5.54
CA GLY A 123 -3.64 -21.58 -5.15
C GLY A 123 -3.74 -21.82 -3.64
N VAL A 124 -3.34 -20.87 -2.82
CA VAL A 124 -3.45 -20.96 -1.36
C VAL A 124 -4.91 -21.12 -0.92
N VAL A 125 -5.82 -20.35 -1.51
CA VAL A 125 -7.26 -20.44 -1.20
C VAL A 125 -7.82 -21.79 -1.61
N ARG A 126 -7.47 -22.29 -2.80
CA ARG A 126 -7.81 -23.64 -3.25
C ARG A 126 -7.37 -24.70 -2.24
N ASP A 127 -6.11 -24.63 -1.79
CA ASP A 127 -5.55 -25.62 -0.89
C ASP A 127 -6.23 -25.59 0.49
N ILE A 128 -6.62 -24.40 0.97
CA ILE A 128 -7.43 -24.26 2.19
C ILE A 128 -8.80 -24.88 2.00
N ARG A 129 -9.50 -24.57 0.89
CA ARG A 129 -10.82 -25.16 0.59
C ARG A 129 -10.77 -26.67 0.53
N ILE A 130 -9.77 -27.24 -0.15
CA ILE A 130 -9.57 -28.70 -0.25
C ILE A 130 -9.33 -29.28 1.15
N MET A 131 -8.51 -28.66 1.97
CA MET A 131 -8.21 -29.14 3.33
C MET A 131 -9.46 -29.12 4.21
N VAL A 132 -10.25 -28.05 4.19
CA VAL A 132 -11.50 -27.95 4.96
C VAL A 132 -12.50 -28.99 4.48
N TYR A 133 -12.70 -29.13 3.17
CA TYR A 133 -13.59 -30.13 2.60
C TYR A 133 -13.17 -31.56 2.98
N ALA A 134 -11.88 -31.89 2.84
CA ALA A 134 -11.36 -33.20 3.23
C ALA A 134 -11.55 -33.49 4.72
N LYS A 135 -11.46 -32.47 5.57
CA LYS A 135 -11.72 -32.60 7.01
C LYS A 135 -13.19 -32.88 7.27
N VAL A 136 -14.09 -32.13 6.62
CA VAL A 136 -15.55 -32.33 6.72
C VAL A 136 -15.93 -33.75 6.30
N MET A 137 -15.41 -34.26 5.17
CA MET A 137 -15.71 -35.62 4.70
C MET A 137 -15.26 -36.74 5.64
N ARG A 138 -14.30 -36.45 6.54
CA ARG A 138 -13.80 -37.43 7.54
C ARG A 138 -14.53 -37.35 8.89
N LEU A 139 -15.50 -36.45 9.02
CA LEU A 139 -16.31 -36.37 10.25
C LEU A 139 -17.33 -37.51 10.33
N PRO A 140 -17.63 -38.01 11.53
CA PRO A 140 -18.65 -39.07 11.69
C PRO A 140 -20.03 -38.55 11.36
N MET A 141 -20.91 -39.44 10.89
CA MET A 141 -22.31 -39.10 10.52
C MET A 141 -23.10 -38.42 11.64
N SER A 142 -22.78 -38.71 12.90
CA SER A 142 -23.40 -38.08 14.07
C SER A 142 -23.12 -36.55 14.15
N PHE A 143 -22.13 -36.07 13.43
CA PHE A 143 -21.83 -34.63 13.33
C PHE A 143 -22.79 -33.89 12.39
N PHE A 144 -23.41 -34.59 11.43
CA PHE A 144 -24.25 -34.00 10.40
C PHE A 144 -25.72 -34.02 10.82
N SER A 145 -26.25 -32.91 11.32
CA SER A 145 -27.68 -32.60 11.46
C SER A 145 -28.06 -31.59 10.39
N GLU A 146 -29.38 -31.43 10.17
CA GLU A 146 -29.86 -30.44 9.18
C GLU A 146 -29.39 -29.01 9.51
N GLU A 147 -29.39 -28.63 10.78
CA GLU A 147 -28.88 -27.31 11.25
C GLU A 147 -27.38 -27.15 11.01
N ARG A 148 -26.59 -28.21 11.22
CA ARG A 148 -25.15 -28.18 11.03
C ARG A 148 -24.74 -28.18 9.56
N LYS A 149 -25.54 -28.71 8.65
CA LYS A 149 -25.27 -28.63 7.20
C LYS A 149 -25.22 -27.17 6.75
N GLY A 150 -26.21 -26.37 7.18
CA GLY A 150 -26.24 -24.92 6.87
C GLY A 150 -25.00 -24.17 7.43
N ASP A 151 -24.61 -24.45 8.67
CA ASP A 151 -23.42 -23.87 9.29
C ASP A 151 -22.13 -24.25 8.55
N ILE A 152 -21.97 -25.52 8.16
CA ILE A 152 -20.81 -25.98 7.38
C ILE A 152 -20.72 -25.25 6.04
N ILE A 153 -21.84 -25.11 5.33
CA ILE A 153 -21.89 -24.41 4.03
C ILE A 153 -21.57 -22.93 4.23
N ALA A 154 -22.13 -22.28 5.25
CA ALA A 154 -21.87 -20.87 5.57
C ALA A 154 -20.38 -20.63 5.88
N ARG A 155 -19.74 -21.50 6.68
CA ARG A 155 -18.31 -21.41 6.98
C ARG A 155 -17.44 -21.67 5.77
N MET A 156 -17.76 -22.65 4.96
CA MET A 156 -17.00 -22.95 3.73
C MET A 156 -17.11 -21.84 2.67
N SER A 157 -18.22 -21.10 2.64
CA SER A 157 -18.44 -20.01 1.70
C SER A 157 -17.95 -18.67 2.25
N GLY A 158 -18.37 -18.31 3.48
CA GLY A 158 -18.10 -17.02 4.11
C GLY A 158 -16.71 -16.93 4.73
N ASP A 159 -16.43 -17.80 5.72
CA ASP A 159 -15.18 -17.72 6.48
C ASP A 159 -13.94 -17.93 5.60
N VAL A 160 -14.04 -18.84 4.62
CA VAL A 160 -12.95 -19.05 3.65
C VAL A 160 -12.75 -17.82 2.77
N GLY A 161 -13.81 -17.09 2.41
CA GLY A 161 -13.75 -15.84 1.67
C GLY A 161 -13.05 -14.72 2.48
N GLU A 162 -13.33 -14.60 3.77
CA GLU A 162 -12.63 -13.66 4.65
C GLU A 162 -11.15 -14.00 4.79
N VAL A 163 -10.81 -15.28 4.91
CA VAL A 163 -9.41 -15.74 4.90
C VAL A 163 -8.74 -15.41 3.57
N GLU A 164 -9.42 -15.58 2.44
CA GLU A 164 -8.94 -15.18 1.10
C GLU A 164 -8.58 -13.69 1.05
N ASN A 165 -9.49 -12.82 1.49
CA ASN A 165 -9.27 -11.37 1.53
C ASN A 165 -8.11 -11.00 2.46
N SER A 166 -8.02 -11.64 3.63
CA SER A 166 -6.94 -11.41 4.59
C SER A 166 -5.58 -11.86 4.06
N ILE A 167 -5.50 -13.00 3.41
CA ILE A 167 -4.27 -13.51 2.79
C ILE A 167 -3.85 -12.58 1.64
N THR A 168 -4.80 -12.19 0.77
CA THR A 168 -4.52 -11.32 -0.38
C THR A 168 -3.95 -9.98 0.06
N SER A 169 -4.62 -9.29 0.99
CA SER A 169 -4.16 -7.99 1.49
C SER A 169 -2.84 -8.07 2.26
N SER A 170 -2.65 -9.13 3.06
CA SER A 170 -1.41 -9.34 3.81
C SER A 170 -0.22 -9.65 2.89
N LEU A 171 -0.40 -10.46 1.85
CA LEU A 171 0.65 -10.76 0.88
C LEU A 171 1.05 -9.51 0.09
N ASP A 172 0.08 -8.70 -0.35
CA ASP A 172 0.38 -7.45 -1.03
C ASP A 172 1.18 -6.50 -0.14
N MET A 173 0.76 -6.32 1.10
CA MET A 173 1.45 -5.46 2.04
C MET A 173 2.86 -5.95 2.36
N LEU A 174 3.05 -7.26 2.58
CA LEU A 174 4.35 -7.83 2.93
C LEU A 174 5.33 -7.88 1.76
N MET A 175 4.84 -8.00 0.52
CA MET A 175 5.72 -8.12 -0.65
C MET A 175 6.09 -6.78 -1.27
N LYS A 176 5.18 -5.80 -1.26
CA LYS A 176 5.42 -4.51 -1.92
C LYS A 176 5.99 -3.45 -0.97
N SER A 177 5.35 -3.25 0.19
CA SER A 177 5.66 -2.13 1.08
C SER A 177 7.08 -2.15 1.63
N PRO A 178 7.65 -3.27 2.12
CA PRO A 178 9.02 -3.28 2.63
C PRO A 178 10.06 -2.97 1.55
N ILE A 179 9.88 -3.48 0.34
CA ILE A 179 10.80 -3.25 -0.79
C ILE A 179 10.83 -1.76 -1.13
N MET A 180 9.64 -1.14 -1.25
CA MET A 180 9.53 0.29 -1.53
C MET A 180 10.15 1.15 -0.43
N ILE A 181 9.88 0.82 0.85
CA ILE A 181 10.43 1.56 2.00
C ILE A 181 11.95 1.48 2.00
N ILE A 182 12.52 0.28 1.86
CA ILE A 182 13.98 0.09 1.89
C ILE A 182 14.64 0.84 0.72
N LEU A 183 14.08 0.74 -0.48
CA LEU A 183 14.66 1.38 -1.66
C LEU A 183 14.60 2.91 -1.58
N TYR A 184 13.45 3.47 -1.21
CA TYR A 184 13.31 4.92 -1.07
C TYR A 184 14.15 5.46 0.08
N PHE A 185 14.25 4.72 1.19
CA PHE A 185 15.10 5.10 2.29
C PHE A 185 16.58 5.08 1.89
N ALA A 186 17.03 4.04 1.17
CA ALA A 186 18.40 3.99 0.63
C ALA A 186 18.67 5.15 -0.32
N THR A 187 17.72 5.48 -1.22
CA THR A 187 17.82 6.63 -2.12
C THR A 187 17.96 7.95 -1.36
N LEU A 188 17.15 8.13 -0.30
CA LEU A 188 17.22 9.31 0.56
C LEU A 188 18.60 9.47 1.23
N VAL A 189 19.15 8.38 1.79
CA VAL A 189 20.48 8.38 2.44
C VAL A 189 21.57 8.75 1.44
N ILE A 190 21.53 8.18 0.23
CA ILE A 190 22.51 8.44 -0.83
C ILE A 190 22.41 9.90 -1.31
N THR A 191 21.19 10.43 -1.42
CA THR A 191 20.96 11.80 -1.90
C THR A 191 21.39 12.84 -0.87
N SER A 192 20.99 12.69 0.39
CA SER A 192 21.35 13.60 1.50
C SER A 192 21.10 12.94 2.86
N TRP A 193 22.19 12.64 3.55
CA TRP A 193 22.11 12.08 4.90
C TRP A 193 21.48 13.05 5.93
N GLN A 194 21.65 14.35 5.72
CA GLN A 194 21.11 15.40 6.60
C GLN A 194 19.57 15.45 6.51
N LEU A 195 19.03 15.43 5.28
CA LEU A 195 17.59 15.37 5.04
C LEU A 195 16.99 14.05 5.53
N THR A 196 17.74 12.96 5.43
CA THR A 196 17.32 11.66 5.96
C THR A 196 17.20 11.69 7.47
N LEU A 197 18.20 12.27 8.17
CA LEU A 197 18.16 12.43 9.62
C LEU A 197 16.95 13.28 10.06
N PHE A 198 16.71 14.40 9.39
CA PHE A 198 15.53 15.23 9.62
C PHE A 198 14.24 14.43 9.46
N THR A 199 14.11 13.67 8.38
CA THR A 199 12.94 12.83 8.12
C THR A 199 12.75 11.78 9.22
N ILE A 200 13.81 11.11 9.67
CA ILE A 200 13.77 10.13 10.77
C ILE A 200 13.25 10.75 12.07
N VAL A 201 13.60 12.00 12.36
CA VAL A 201 13.15 12.71 13.58
C VAL A 201 11.67 13.09 13.47
N VAL A 202 11.19 13.49 12.30
CA VAL A 202 9.82 13.94 12.08
C VAL A 202 8.83 12.77 11.98
N LEU A 203 9.23 11.64 11.35
CA LEU A 203 8.36 10.47 11.14
C LEU A 203 7.72 9.91 12.42
N PRO A 204 8.41 9.77 13.57
CA PRO A 204 7.79 9.32 14.81
C PRO A 204 6.67 10.25 15.31
N GLY A 205 6.83 11.56 15.15
CA GLY A 205 5.79 12.54 15.48
C GLY A 205 4.51 12.34 14.64
N MET A 206 4.67 12.16 13.33
CA MET A 206 3.57 11.83 12.43
C MET A 206 2.93 10.48 12.78
N GLY A 207 3.77 9.48 13.08
CA GLY A 207 3.31 8.15 13.51
C GLY A 207 2.53 8.19 14.82
N TRP A 208 2.91 9.04 15.77
CA TRP A 208 2.17 9.25 17.00
C TRP A 208 0.79 9.86 16.75
N LEU A 209 0.70 10.90 15.92
CA LEU A 209 -0.56 11.52 15.51
C LEU A 209 -1.50 10.49 14.85
N MET A 210 -1.00 9.74 13.88
CA MET A 210 -1.76 8.66 13.24
C MET A 210 -2.15 7.56 14.22
N GLY A 211 -1.28 7.24 15.18
CA GLY A 211 -1.56 6.29 16.25
C GLY A 211 -2.72 6.72 17.15
N VAL A 212 -2.91 8.01 17.40
CA VAL A 212 -4.07 8.53 18.15
C VAL A 212 -5.38 8.28 17.38
N VAL A 213 -5.37 8.56 16.06
CA VAL A 213 -6.52 8.29 15.18
C VAL A 213 -6.82 6.79 15.13
N GLY A 214 -5.79 5.95 14.96
CA GLY A 214 -5.92 4.50 14.92
C GLY A 214 -6.50 3.91 16.21
N ARG A 215 -6.09 4.39 17.38
CA ARG A 215 -6.68 3.94 18.67
C ARG A 215 -8.16 4.28 18.79
N LYS A 216 -8.56 5.49 18.37
CA LYS A 216 -9.97 5.89 18.36
C LYS A 216 -10.78 5.06 17.35
N LEU A 217 -10.22 4.80 16.18
CA LEU A 217 -10.83 3.95 15.15
C LEU A 217 -11.05 2.53 15.69
N LYS A 218 -10.02 1.91 16.31
CA LYS A 218 -10.12 0.58 16.91
C LYS A 218 -11.25 0.48 17.93
N ARG A 219 -11.38 1.48 18.83
CA ARG A 219 -12.45 1.49 19.84
C ARG A 219 -13.83 1.53 19.21
N GLN A 220 -14.02 2.35 18.17
CA GLN A 220 -15.31 2.44 17.46
C GLN A 220 -15.61 1.20 16.62
N SER A 221 -14.57 0.56 16.04
CA SER A 221 -14.77 -0.71 15.34
C SER A 221 -15.25 -1.81 16.27
N LEU A 222 -14.74 -1.86 17.52
CA LEU A 222 -15.22 -2.81 18.52
C LEU A 222 -16.68 -2.52 18.93
N GLU A 223 -17.08 -1.25 19.05
CA GLU A 223 -18.46 -0.85 19.31
C GLU A 223 -19.38 -1.27 18.17
N ALA A 224 -19.00 -1.03 16.91
CA ALA A 224 -19.74 -1.45 15.73
C ALA A 224 -19.88 -2.97 15.65
N GLN A 225 -18.81 -3.72 15.99
CA GLN A 225 -18.84 -5.17 16.04
C GLN A 225 -19.80 -5.70 17.12
N SER A 226 -19.85 -5.04 18.29
CA SER A 226 -20.85 -5.37 19.34
C SER A 226 -22.26 -5.16 18.81
N LYS A 227 -22.55 -4.04 18.15
CA LYS A 227 -23.86 -3.75 17.56
C LYS A 227 -24.24 -4.72 16.45
N TRP A 228 -23.26 -5.16 15.67
CA TRP A 228 -23.47 -6.24 14.69
C TRP A 228 -23.90 -7.55 15.38
N SER A 229 -23.19 -7.95 16.45
CA SER A 229 -23.50 -9.14 17.22
C SER A 229 -24.91 -9.06 17.83
N ASP A 230 -25.29 -7.91 18.41
CA ASP A 230 -26.61 -7.67 18.96
C ASP A 230 -27.70 -7.83 17.89
N THR A 231 -27.45 -7.31 16.66
CA THR A 231 -28.38 -7.41 15.53
C THR A 231 -28.53 -8.84 15.05
N MET A 232 -27.44 -9.62 14.99
CA MET A 232 -27.48 -11.03 14.62
C MET A 232 -28.22 -11.87 15.68
N SER A 233 -27.93 -11.66 16.96
CA SER A 233 -28.64 -12.34 18.06
C SER A 233 -30.14 -12.07 18.03
N GLN A 234 -30.54 -10.84 17.72
CA GLN A 234 -31.95 -10.50 17.57
C GLN A 234 -32.61 -11.18 16.36
N LEU A 235 -31.87 -11.32 15.25
CA LEU A 235 -32.35 -12.04 14.08
C LEU A 235 -32.57 -13.52 14.40
N GLU A 236 -31.59 -14.15 15.08
CA GLU A 236 -31.67 -15.55 15.52
C GLU A 236 -32.85 -15.77 16.47
N GLU A 237 -33.04 -14.91 17.48
CA GLU A 237 -34.19 -14.94 18.42
C GLU A 237 -35.49 -14.82 17.68
N THR A 238 -35.60 -13.90 16.72
CA THR A 238 -36.82 -13.66 15.93
C THR A 238 -37.17 -14.86 15.05
N LEU A 239 -36.18 -15.41 14.34
CA LEU A 239 -36.40 -16.57 13.47
C LEU A 239 -36.73 -17.85 14.27
N GLY A 240 -36.05 -18.06 15.41
CA GLY A 240 -36.31 -19.17 16.32
C GLY A 240 -37.72 -19.10 16.96
N GLY A 241 -38.19 -17.88 17.26
CA GLY A 241 -39.50 -17.62 17.84
C GLY A 241 -40.62 -17.32 16.84
N LEU A 242 -40.42 -17.52 15.53
CA LEU A 242 -41.33 -17.07 14.47
C LEU A 242 -42.77 -17.57 14.65
N ARG A 243 -42.98 -18.82 15.11
CA ARG A 243 -44.32 -19.38 15.39
C ARG A 243 -45.03 -18.59 16.47
N ILE A 244 -44.32 -18.20 17.52
CA ILE A 244 -44.87 -17.44 18.65
C ILE A 244 -45.24 -16.04 18.17
N ILE A 245 -44.35 -15.38 17.42
CA ILE A 245 -44.58 -14.06 16.85
C ILE A 245 -45.86 -14.05 16.00
N LYS A 246 -46.02 -15.04 15.13
CA LYS A 246 -47.21 -15.23 14.27
C LYS A 246 -48.48 -15.52 15.08
N ALA A 247 -48.39 -16.36 16.12
CA ALA A 247 -49.53 -16.70 16.96
C ALA A 247 -50.08 -15.49 17.75
N PHE A 248 -49.18 -14.55 18.12
CA PHE A 248 -49.55 -13.34 18.86
C PHE A 248 -49.67 -12.10 17.99
N ILE A 249 -49.58 -12.21 16.67
CA ILE A 249 -49.65 -11.10 15.69
C ILE A 249 -48.69 -9.96 16.10
N ALA A 250 -47.46 -10.35 16.45
CA ALA A 250 -46.46 -9.39 17.02
C ALA A 250 -45.43 -8.95 15.98
N GLU A 251 -45.68 -9.09 14.68
CA GLU A 251 -44.76 -8.78 13.60
C GLU A 251 -44.28 -7.33 13.63
N ASP A 252 -45.20 -6.37 13.74
CA ASP A 252 -44.89 -4.96 13.76
C ASP A 252 -43.97 -4.57 14.96
N LYS A 253 -44.21 -5.21 16.12
CA LYS A 253 -43.38 -5.03 17.29
C LYS A 253 -41.96 -5.53 17.05
N MET A 254 -41.78 -6.67 16.38
CA MET A 254 -40.46 -7.21 16.06
C MET A 254 -39.80 -6.41 14.97
N ILE A 255 -40.50 -5.94 13.94
CA ILE A 255 -39.98 -5.06 12.89
C ILE A 255 -39.46 -3.76 13.52
N ASN A 256 -40.21 -3.14 14.40
CA ASN A 256 -39.81 -1.91 15.09
C ASN A 256 -38.56 -2.13 15.95
N ARG A 257 -38.48 -3.27 16.68
CA ARG A 257 -37.32 -3.63 17.48
C ARG A 257 -36.07 -3.82 16.61
N PHE A 258 -36.22 -4.57 15.50
CA PHE A 258 -35.12 -4.81 14.58
C PHE A 258 -34.67 -3.51 13.87
N THR A 259 -35.61 -2.65 13.48
CA THR A 259 -35.33 -1.34 12.89
C THR A 259 -34.49 -0.47 13.82
N LYS A 260 -34.82 -0.45 15.13
CA LYS A 260 -34.03 0.28 16.12
C LYS A 260 -32.61 -0.27 16.20
N CYS A 261 -32.46 -1.58 16.33
CA CYS A 261 -31.14 -2.22 16.41
C CYS A 261 -30.31 -1.97 15.14
N SER A 262 -30.93 -2.09 13.95
CA SER A 262 -30.27 -1.79 12.67
C SER A 262 -29.85 -0.33 12.53
N ASN A 263 -30.64 0.61 13.06
CA ASN A 263 -30.25 2.03 13.08
C ASN A 263 -29.06 2.28 14.00
N GLU A 264 -29.00 1.64 15.18
CA GLU A 264 -27.85 1.73 16.08
C GLU A 264 -26.58 1.16 15.42
N LEU A 265 -26.69 0.04 14.73
CA LEU A 265 -25.60 -0.55 13.95
C LEU A 265 -25.14 0.40 12.83
N ARG A 266 -26.08 0.96 12.06
CA ARG A 266 -25.78 1.93 11.01
C ARG A 266 -25.00 3.12 11.57
N ASP A 267 -25.44 3.69 12.69
CA ASP A 267 -24.80 4.86 13.28
C ASP A 267 -23.40 4.55 13.81
N ALA A 268 -23.21 3.36 14.40
CA ALA A 268 -21.89 2.88 14.82
C ALA A 268 -20.97 2.66 13.60
N THR A 269 -21.49 2.02 12.55
CA THR A 269 -20.72 1.76 11.30
C THR A 269 -20.36 3.05 10.59
N ASN A 270 -21.26 4.05 10.54
CA ASN A 270 -21.00 5.37 9.98
C ASN A 270 -19.85 6.08 10.70
N LYS A 271 -19.80 6.01 12.04
CA LYS A 271 -18.70 6.59 12.82
C LYS A 271 -17.34 5.95 12.45
N VAL A 272 -17.32 4.63 12.25
CA VAL A 272 -16.13 3.91 11.81
C VAL A 272 -15.73 4.34 10.40
N ALA A 273 -16.68 4.34 9.46
CA ALA A 273 -16.44 4.68 8.06
C ALA A 273 -15.91 6.12 7.89
N ILE A 274 -16.51 7.09 8.58
CA ILE A 274 -16.06 8.51 8.56
C ILE A 274 -14.61 8.62 9.05
N ARG A 275 -14.25 7.94 10.14
CA ARG A 275 -12.88 7.98 10.66
C ARG A 275 -11.89 7.25 9.76
N GLN A 276 -12.31 6.16 9.15
CA GLN A 276 -11.48 5.47 8.18
C GLN A 276 -11.23 6.34 6.95
N ALA A 277 -12.28 7.04 6.48
CA ALA A 277 -12.16 7.99 5.38
C ALA A 277 -11.24 9.17 5.70
N MET A 278 -11.19 9.63 6.95
CA MET A 278 -10.28 10.71 7.40
C MET A 278 -8.80 10.31 7.41
N ALA A 279 -8.48 9.01 7.47
CA ALA A 279 -7.09 8.56 7.60
C ALA A 279 -6.24 8.96 6.40
N HIS A 280 -6.77 8.86 5.18
CA HIS A 280 -6.05 9.22 3.95
C HIS A 280 -5.79 10.73 3.85
N PRO A 281 -6.80 11.63 3.94
CA PRO A 281 -6.57 13.07 3.91
C PRO A 281 -5.63 13.57 5.01
N MET A 282 -5.73 13.01 6.22
CA MET A 282 -4.80 13.36 7.30
C MET A 282 -3.36 12.96 6.99
N SER A 283 -3.16 11.76 6.42
CA SER A 283 -1.84 11.30 6.01
C SER A 283 -1.25 12.18 4.91
N GLU A 284 -2.07 12.57 3.93
CA GLU A 284 -1.69 13.46 2.84
C GLU A 284 -1.31 14.86 3.36
N PHE A 285 -2.14 15.43 4.24
CA PHE A 285 -1.86 16.73 4.86
C PHE A 285 -0.56 16.72 5.68
N LEU A 286 -0.33 15.69 6.50
CA LEU A 286 0.91 15.53 7.25
C LEU A 286 2.11 15.36 6.31
N GLY A 287 1.95 14.61 5.22
CA GLY A 287 2.98 14.47 4.18
C GLY A 287 3.32 15.81 3.52
N THR A 288 2.31 16.64 3.23
CA THR A 288 2.51 17.98 2.66
C THR A 288 3.26 18.89 3.64
N ILE A 289 2.90 18.86 4.93
CA ILE A 289 3.64 19.61 5.96
C ILE A 289 5.13 19.21 5.96
N LEU A 290 5.43 17.91 5.89
CA LEU A 290 6.80 17.42 5.82
C LEU A 290 7.53 17.95 4.57
N ILE A 291 6.89 17.90 3.40
CA ILE A 291 7.46 18.42 2.15
C ILE A 291 7.78 19.92 2.29
N VAL A 292 6.85 20.71 2.80
CA VAL A 292 7.05 22.17 3.00
C VAL A 292 8.17 22.43 3.99
N ALA A 293 8.24 21.67 5.09
CA ALA A 293 9.31 21.82 6.09
C ALA A 293 10.70 21.46 5.50
N VAL A 294 10.78 20.42 4.66
CA VAL A 294 12.01 20.06 3.94
C VAL A 294 12.41 21.15 2.96
N LEU A 295 11.47 21.65 2.15
CA LEU A 295 11.73 22.74 1.20
C LEU A 295 12.23 24.01 1.91
N TRP A 296 11.64 24.38 3.02
CA TRP A 296 12.10 25.51 3.82
C TRP A 296 13.51 25.28 4.38
N SER A 297 13.75 24.10 4.96
CA SER A 297 15.08 23.77 5.51
C SER A 297 16.16 23.84 4.44
N VAL A 298 15.91 23.31 3.25
CA VAL A 298 16.84 23.35 2.11
C VAL A 298 17.03 24.78 1.61
N SER A 299 15.95 25.54 1.44
CA SER A 299 16.00 26.93 0.98
C SER A 299 16.78 27.82 1.96
N TYR A 300 16.55 27.65 3.27
CA TYR A 300 17.26 28.41 4.30
C TYR A 300 18.76 28.10 4.35
N THR A 301 19.14 26.83 4.19
CA THR A 301 20.56 26.45 4.15
C THR A 301 21.26 26.95 2.90
N HIS A 302 20.58 26.95 1.74
CA HIS A 302 21.10 27.50 0.48
C HIS A 302 21.28 29.02 0.53
N LEU A 303 20.28 29.77 1.03
CA LEU A 303 20.34 31.22 1.15
C LEU A 303 21.50 31.66 2.08
N ARG A 304 21.64 30.95 3.21
CA ARG A 304 22.71 31.24 4.17
C ARG A 304 24.12 30.90 3.64
N ALA A 305 24.26 29.88 2.81
CA ALA A 305 25.50 29.55 2.14
C ALA A 305 25.91 30.63 1.12
N HIS A 306 24.97 31.27 0.42
CA HIS A 306 25.18 32.38 -0.46
C HIS A 306 25.57 33.67 0.26
N GLU A 307 24.99 33.98 1.43
CA GLU A 307 25.35 35.15 2.23
C GLU A 307 26.74 35.02 2.83
N THR A 308 27.15 33.83 3.27
CA THR A 308 28.50 33.60 3.82
C THR A 308 29.59 33.51 2.74
N GLY A 309 29.25 33.21 1.51
CA GLY A 309 30.18 33.24 0.35
C GLY A 309 30.45 34.65 -0.23
N ALA A 310 29.61 35.63 0.14
CA ALA A 310 29.74 37.01 -0.31
C ALA A 310 30.65 37.89 0.59
N TYR A 311 31.11 37.39 1.73
CA TYR A 311 32.07 38.02 2.63
C TYR A 311 33.46 37.39 2.50
#